data_4235273aed6c7f924e8bb1983a6d9177
#
_entry.id   4235273aed6c7f924e8bb1983a6d9177
#
_cell.length_a   1.000
_cell.length_b   1.000
_cell.length_c   1.000
_cell.angle_alpha   90.00
_cell.angle_beta   90.00
_cell.angle_gamma   90.00
#
_symmetry.space_group_name_H-M   'P 1'
#
loop_
_entity.id
_entity.type
_entity.pdbx_description
1 polymer ?
#
loop_
_entity_poly.entity_id
_entity_poly.type
_entity_poly.pdbx_seq_one_letter_code
_entity_poly.pdbx_strand_id
1 'polypeptide(L)'
;MPVGKRLPRWLAILIVYVLIVGTITVVGFLVIPPLVTQARALWTALPGLIDQGQALLIRYRLLDHRITLEEALRRAPASGDAVGTVAMAATNVVQGVFALLTVLILTFYLLIESATLFRGFARLFPRSDRPRVREAAEQISVKVSAWLSGQLFLGGVIGVSAAVGLYALGVPYFYVLALVAAFGEMIPVVGPVLSAIPAVAVGFTVSPQTGLFVLIFFLAQQQVENHFLVPKIMSRQVGVSAVTVIIALLIGGSLLGILGAILAVPSAAILQVVIEELLDERDRLEERASRAK
;
A
#
# COMPACT_ATOMS: atom_id res chain seq x y z
N MET A 1 29.56 -34.50 -13.78
CA MET A 1 28.65 -33.71 -12.96
C MET A 1 27.33 -33.61 -13.68
N PRO A 2 26.20 -34.01 -13.15
CA PRO A 2 24.93 -34.02 -13.87
C PRO A 2 24.49 -32.59 -14.16
N VAL A 3 24.29 -32.30 -15.44
CA VAL A 3 23.70 -31.06 -15.92
C VAL A 3 22.26 -31.01 -15.44
N GLY A 4 22.03 -30.24 -14.36
CA GLY A 4 20.69 -29.99 -13.86
C GLY A 4 19.86 -29.35 -14.96
N LYS A 5 18.80 -30.04 -15.40
CA LYS A 5 17.81 -29.52 -16.37
C LYS A 5 17.25 -28.23 -15.80
N ARG A 6 17.72 -27.09 -16.28
CA ARG A 6 17.15 -25.78 -15.91
C ARG A 6 15.71 -25.78 -16.40
N LEU A 7 14.77 -25.63 -15.47
CA LEU A 7 13.35 -25.46 -15.79
C LEU A 7 13.20 -24.36 -16.85
N PRO A 8 12.40 -24.57 -17.89
CA PRO A 8 12.14 -23.53 -18.87
C PRO A 8 11.49 -22.32 -18.17
N ARG A 9 11.86 -21.11 -18.58
CA ARG A 9 11.46 -19.86 -17.91
C ARG A 9 9.95 -19.73 -17.69
N TRP A 10 9.15 -20.16 -18.68
CA TRP A 10 7.69 -20.14 -18.56
C TRP A 10 7.17 -21.04 -17.46
N LEU A 11 7.79 -22.22 -17.26
CA LEU A 11 7.38 -23.16 -16.21
C LEU A 11 7.75 -22.64 -14.81
N ALA A 12 8.92 -22.01 -14.67
CA ALA A 12 9.30 -21.37 -13.41
C ALA A 12 8.34 -20.22 -13.06
N ILE A 13 7.95 -19.39 -14.03
CA ILE A 13 6.97 -18.33 -13.85
C ILE A 13 5.61 -18.94 -13.45
N LEU A 14 5.17 -19.98 -14.13
CA LEU A 14 3.90 -20.65 -13.85
C LEU A 14 3.86 -21.22 -12.43
N ILE A 15 4.94 -21.88 -11.98
CA ILE A 15 5.03 -22.42 -10.61
C ILE A 15 4.90 -21.31 -9.57
N VAL A 16 5.66 -20.22 -9.75
CA VAL A 16 5.58 -19.07 -8.84
C VAL A 16 4.16 -18.48 -8.83
N TYR A 17 3.54 -18.37 -9.99
CA TYR A 17 2.16 -17.89 -10.12
C TYR A 17 1.16 -18.78 -9.38
N VAL A 18 1.23 -20.10 -9.58
CA VAL A 18 0.37 -21.07 -8.90
C VAL A 18 0.57 -21.00 -7.38
N LEU A 19 1.80 -20.85 -6.92
CA LEU A 19 2.10 -20.66 -5.50
C LEU A 19 1.51 -19.37 -4.95
N ILE A 20 1.67 -18.25 -5.65
CA ILE A 20 1.14 -16.95 -5.22
C ILE A 20 -0.39 -17.00 -5.20
N VAL A 21 -1.02 -17.43 -6.29
CA VAL A 21 -2.49 -17.51 -6.39
C VAL A 21 -3.04 -18.51 -5.37
N GLY A 22 -2.39 -19.66 -5.21
CA GLY A 22 -2.77 -20.67 -4.18
C GLY A 22 -2.70 -20.09 -2.77
N THR A 23 -1.61 -19.38 -2.45
CA THR A 23 -1.45 -18.72 -1.13
C THR A 23 -2.53 -17.65 -0.92
N ILE A 24 -2.76 -16.78 -1.90
CA ILE A 24 -3.81 -15.75 -1.83
C ILE A 24 -5.19 -16.39 -1.66
N THR A 25 -5.47 -17.50 -2.37
CA THR A 25 -6.74 -18.19 -2.27
C THR A 25 -6.93 -18.80 -0.88
N VAL A 26 -5.93 -19.48 -0.34
CA VAL A 26 -5.99 -20.08 1.01
C VAL A 26 -6.15 -19.00 2.08
N VAL A 27 -5.33 -17.94 2.02
CA VAL A 27 -5.43 -16.81 2.95
C VAL A 27 -6.79 -16.13 2.80
N GLY A 28 -7.28 -15.92 1.58
CA GLY A 28 -8.59 -15.37 1.31
C GLY A 28 -9.72 -16.20 1.95
N PHE A 29 -9.69 -17.53 1.79
CA PHE A 29 -10.68 -18.43 2.40
C PHE A 29 -10.70 -18.38 3.94
N LEU A 30 -9.53 -18.16 4.55
CA LEU A 30 -9.41 -18.05 6.01
C LEU A 30 -9.81 -16.66 6.54
N VAL A 31 -9.50 -15.60 5.79
CA VAL A 31 -9.64 -14.21 6.24
C VAL A 31 -10.98 -13.59 5.80
N ILE A 32 -11.45 -13.88 4.59
CA ILE A 32 -12.65 -13.21 4.04
C ILE A 32 -13.93 -13.47 4.86
N PRO A 33 -14.26 -14.70 5.31
CA PRO A 33 -15.51 -14.91 6.04
C PRO A 33 -15.59 -14.12 7.37
N PRO A 34 -14.59 -14.18 8.27
CA PRO A 34 -14.63 -13.38 9.49
C PRO A 34 -14.54 -11.87 9.19
N LEU A 35 -13.84 -11.48 8.13
CA LEU A 35 -13.75 -10.09 7.71
C LEU A 35 -15.12 -9.56 7.28
N VAL A 36 -15.85 -10.27 6.42
CA VAL A 36 -17.18 -9.86 5.93
C VAL A 36 -18.18 -9.76 7.08
N THR A 37 -18.17 -10.73 8.01
CA THR A 37 -19.05 -10.69 9.17
C THR A 37 -18.75 -9.50 10.08
N GLN A 38 -17.49 -9.24 10.38
CA GLN A 38 -17.08 -8.12 11.20
C GLN A 38 -17.28 -6.77 10.50
N ALA A 39 -17.03 -6.70 9.18
CA ALA A 39 -17.25 -5.47 8.41
C ALA A 39 -18.75 -5.09 8.38
N ARG A 40 -19.63 -6.07 8.20
CA ARG A 40 -21.08 -5.84 8.28
C ARG A 40 -21.52 -5.41 9.67
N ALA A 41 -21.02 -6.08 10.71
CA ALA A 41 -21.31 -5.73 12.08
C ALA A 41 -20.80 -4.32 12.44
N LEU A 42 -19.60 -3.96 12.01
CA LEU A 42 -19.05 -2.61 12.15
C LEU A 42 -19.91 -1.57 11.42
N TRP A 43 -20.29 -1.87 10.16
CA TRP A 43 -21.13 -0.98 9.38
C TRP A 43 -22.49 -0.68 10.02
N THR A 44 -23.14 -1.72 10.54
CA THR A 44 -24.43 -1.55 11.24
C THR A 44 -24.26 -0.86 12.59
N ALA A 45 -23.12 -1.00 13.25
CA ALA A 45 -22.83 -0.34 14.52
C ALA A 45 -22.34 1.13 14.35
N LEU A 46 -21.86 1.51 13.15
CA LEU A 46 -21.26 2.84 12.90
C LEU A 46 -22.11 4.03 13.39
N PRO A 47 -23.42 4.12 13.14
CA PRO A 47 -24.24 5.23 13.64
C PRO A 47 -24.17 5.32 15.17
N GLY A 48 -24.34 4.19 15.87
CA GLY A 48 -24.27 4.14 17.33
C GLY A 48 -22.86 4.45 17.88
N LEU A 49 -21.81 4.06 17.18
CA LEU A 49 -20.42 4.38 17.55
C LEU A 49 -20.15 5.89 17.43
N ILE A 50 -20.67 6.53 16.38
CA ILE A 50 -20.58 7.98 16.19
C ILE A 50 -21.34 8.71 17.30
N ASP A 51 -22.55 8.26 17.63
CA ASP A 51 -23.35 8.86 18.71
C ASP A 51 -22.67 8.73 20.07
N GLN A 52 -22.10 7.58 20.38
CA GLN A 52 -21.32 7.36 21.61
C GLN A 52 -20.06 8.21 21.65
N GLY A 53 -19.33 8.29 20.54
CA GLY A 53 -18.15 9.14 20.40
C GLY A 53 -18.48 10.61 20.63
N GLN A 54 -19.56 11.11 20.03
CA GLN A 54 -20.04 12.48 20.24
C GLN A 54 -20.46 12.73 21.67
N ALA A 55 -21.18 11.79 22.32
CA ALA A 55 -21.57 11.90 23.71
C ALA A 55 -20.35 12.02 24.65
N LEU A 56 -19.27 11.29 24.37
CA LEU A 56 -18.00 11.40 25.09
C LEU A 56 -17.35 12.78 24.86
N LEU A 57 -17.28 13.25 23.63
CA LEU A 57 -16.69 14.56 23.30
C LEU A 57 -17.47 15.72 23.93
N ILE A 58 -18.80 15.64 23.96
CA ILE A 58 -19.65 16.62 24.64
C ILE A 58 -19.44 16.58 26.18
N ARG A 59 -19.32 15.37 26.74
CA ARG A 59 -19.05 15.19 28.18
C ARG A 59 -17.72 15.82 28.59
N TYR A 60 -16.71 15.76 27.74
CA TYR A 60 -15.41 16.40 27.99
C TYR A 60 -15.33 17.85 27.48
N ARG A 61 -16.47 18.46 27.09
CA ARG A 61 -16.56 19.84 26.56
C ARG A 61 -15.66 20.12 25.34
N LEU A 62 -15.41 19.09 24.53
CA LEU A 62 -14.65 19.21 23.28
C LEU A 62 -15.57 19.48 22.10
N LEU A 63 -16.88 19.27 22.23
CA LEU A 63 -17.93 19.58 21.27
C LEU A 63 -19.10 20.25 21.95
N ASP A 64 -19.61 21.33 21.35
CA ASP A 64 -20.73 22.10 21.89
C ASP A 64 -22.11 21.54 21.49
N HIS A 65 -22.19 20.79 20.40
CA HIS A 65 -23.46 20.22 19.91
C HIS A 65 -23.23 18.90 19.14
N ARG A 66 -24.30 18.12 19.03
CA ARG A 66 -24.26 16.87 18.22
C ARG A 66 -24.27 17.21 16.74
N ILE A 67 -23.35 16.62 16.01
CA ILE A 67 -23.32 16.69 14.54
C ILE A 67 -24.04 15.44 14.04
N THR A 68 -25.14 15.61 13.29
CA THR A 68 -25.83 14.47 12.69
C THR A 68 -25.00 13.88 11.56
N LEU A 69 -25.12 12.55 11.36
CA LEU A 69 -24.41 11.85 10.29
C LEU A 69 -24.73 12.46 8.92
N GLU A 70 -25.98 12.92 8.73
CA GLU A 70 -26.40 13.63 7.50
C GLU A 70 -25.66 14.96 7.30
N GLU A 71 -25.39 15.69 8.38
CA GLU A 71 -24.66 16.94 8.31
C GLU A 71 -23.18 16.74 8.07
N ALA A 72 -22.59 15.67 8.63
CA ALA A 72 -21.22 15.25 8.38
C ALA A 72 -21.06 14.77 6.92
N LEU A 73 -22.01 14.00 6.39
CA LEU A 73 -22.00 13.54 4.99
C LEU A 73 -22.25 14.69 3.99
N ARG A 74 -23.05 15.71 4.34
CA ARG A 74 -23.23 16.91 3.51
C ARG A 74 -21.97 17.78 3.43
N ARG A 75 -21.14 17.75 4.46
CA ARG A 75 -19.85 18.48 4.50
C ARG A 75 -18.67 17.69 3.95
N ALA A 76 -18.81 16.37 3.81
CA ALA A 76 -17.81 15.55 3.11
C ALA A 76 -17.87 15.83 1.61
N PRO A 77 -16.73 15.96 0.91
CA PRO A 77 -16.74 16.06 -0.54
C PRO A 77 -17.46 14.84 -1.10
N ALA A 78 -18.48 15.10 -1.93
CA ALA A 78 -19.45 14.15 -2.42
C ALA A 78 -18.80 12.90 -3.01
N SER A 79 -18.69 11.87 -2.21
CA SER A 79 -18.42 10.50 -2.65
C SER A 79 -19.79 9.85 -2.77
N GLY A 80 -20.21 9.62 -4.04
CA GLY A 80 -21.56 9.20 -4.37
C GLY A 80 -22.06 7.98 -3.59
N ASP A 81 -23.39 7.96 -3.43
CA ASP A 81 -24.30 6.87 -3.05
C ASP A 81 -23.69 5.65 -2.32
N ALA A 82 -23.47 5.82 -1.03
CA ALA A 82 -23.11 4.70 -0.16
C ALA A 82 -24.25 3.66 0.01
N VAL A 83 -25.52 4.03 -0.24
CA VAL A 83 -26.68 3.15 -0.08
C VAL A 83 -26.88 2.22 -1.28
N GLY A 84 -26.41 2.59 -2.47
CA GLY A 84 -26.41 1.73 -3.66
C GLY A 84 -25.35 0.62 -3.61
N THR A 85 -24.34 0.74 -2.76
CA THR A 85 -23.12 -0.07 -2.78
C THR A 85 -23.34 -1.52 -2.32
N VAL A 86 -24.33 -1.81 -1.49
CA VAL A 86 -24.57 -3.17 -0.97
C VAL A 86 -25.28 -4.07 -1.99
N ALA A 87 -26.20 -3.54 -2.78
CA ALA A 87 -26.81 -4.28 -3.88
C ALA A 87 -25.84 -4.47 -5.06
N MET A 88 -24.91 -3.52 -5.26
CA MET A 88 -23.82 -3.61 -6.23
C MET A 88 -22.69 -4.57 -5.80
N ALA A 89 -22.61 -4.95 -4.53
CA ALA A 89 -21.52 -5.82 -4.04
C ALA A 89 -21.50 -7.20 -4.73
N ALA A 90 -22.66 -7.77 -5.06
CA ALA A 90 -22.73 -9.06 -5.74
C ALA A 90 -22.31 -8.97 -7.22
N THR A 91 -22.72 -7.91 -7.92
CA THR A 91 -22.26 -7.63 -9.30
C THR A 91 -20.78 -7.23 -9.33
N ASN A 92 -20.33 -6.51 -8.31
CA ASN A 92 -18.93 -6.12 -8.16
C ASN A 92 -18.00 -7.29 -7.88
N VAL A 93 -18.46 -8.38 -7.23
CA VAL A 93 -17.66 -9.59 -7.03
C VAL A 93 -17.31 -10.25 -8.37
N VAL A 94 -18.29 -10.41 -9.27
CA VAL A 94 -18.04 -11.00 -10.59
C VAL A 94 -17.10 -10.11 -11.40
N GLN A 95 -17.34 -8.79 -11.42
CA GLN A 95 -16.45 -7.84 -12.08
C GLN A 95 -15.06 -7.81 -11.46
N GLY A 96 -14.95 -7.90 -10.13
CA GLY A 96 -13.68 -7.99 -9.40
C GLY A 96 -12.89 -9.24 -9.76
N VAL A 97 -13.56 -10.40 -9.88
CA VAL A 97 -12.93 -11.65 -10.33
C VAL A 97 -12.42 -11.53 -11.76
N PHE A 98 -13.24 -11.00 -12.69
CA PHE A 98 -12.81 -10.76 -14.07
C PHE A 98 -11.64 -9.78 -14.15
N ALA A 99 -11.68 -8.67 -13.40
CA ALA A 99 -10.59 -7.71 -13.33
C ALA A 99 -9.30 -8.36 -12.79
N LEU A 100 -9.41 -9.15 -11.71
CA LEU A 100 -8.28 -9.87 -11.15
C LEU A 100 -7.69 -10.87 -12.15
N LEU A 101 -8.52 -11.67 -12.82
CA LEU A 101 -8.08 -12.61 -13.86
C LEU A 101 -7.39 -11.87 -15.00
N THR A 102 -7.96 -10.76 -15.46
CA THR A 102 -7.36 -9.93 -16.51
C THR A 102 -5.98 -9.42 -16.10
N VAL A 103 -5.84 -8.89 -14.90
CA VAL A 103 -4.56 -8.41 -14.36
C VAL A 103 -3.56 -9.56 -14.24
N LEU A 104 -3.98 -10.73 -13.74
CA LEU A 104 -3.13 -11.91 -13.62
C LEU A 104 -2.65 -12.38 -14.99
N ILE A 105 -3.53 -12.51 -15.98
CA ILE A 105 -3.18 -12.93 -17.33
C ILE A 105 -2.24 -11.91 -17.97
N LEU A 106 -2.55 -10.62 -17.89
CA LEU A 106 -1.70 -9.56 -18.44
C LEU A 106 -0.31 -9.57 -17.80
N THR A 107 -0.23 -9.68 -16.48
CA THR A 107 1.04 -9.74 -15.74
C THR A 107 1.85 -10.97 -16.15
N PHE A 108 1.20 -12.13 -16.33
CA PHE A 108 1.86 -13.35 -16.80
C PHE A 108 2.48 -13.15 -18.18
N TYR A 109 1.74 -12.61 -19.14
CA TYR A 109 2.26 -12.31 -20.48
C TYR A 109 3.39 -11.28 -20.44
N LEU A 110 3.24 -10.20 -19.66
CA LEU A 110 4.29 -9.19 -19.49
C LEU A 110 5.58 -9.80 -18.92
N LEU A 111 5.47 -10.75 -17.98
CA LEU A 111 6.64 -11.46 -17.44
C LEU A 111 7.32 -12.36 -18.46
N ILE A 112 6.55 -13.11 -19.25
CA ILE A 112 7.10 -13.98 -20.30
C ILE A 112 7.78 -13.16 -21.39
N GLU A 113 7.13 -12.08 -21.84
CA GLU A 113 7.58 -11.26 -22.95
C GLU A 113 8.51 -10.11 -22.53
N SER A 114 8.79 -9.97 -21.23
CA SER A 114 9.58 -8.85 -20.68
C SER A 114 10.88 -8.56 -21.45
N ALA A 115 11.63 -9.61 -21.84
CA ALA A 115 12.87 -9.45 -22.61
C ALA A 115 12.63 -8.92 -24.03
N THR A 116 11.51 -9.27 -24.66
CA THR A 116 11.15 -8.81 -26.00
C THR A 116 10.64 -7.38 -25.98
N LEU A 117 9.78 -7.07 -25.00
CA LEU A 117 9.26 -5.72 -24.76
C LEU A 117 10.40 -4.76 -24.44
N PHE A 118 11.30 -5.15 -23.54
CA PHE A 118 12.46 -4.33 -23.20
C PHE A 118 13.37 -4.09 -24.42
N ARG A 119 13.62 -5.11 -25.23
CA ARG A 119 14.40 -4.94 -26.48
C ARG A 119 13.72 -3.99 -27.45
N GLY A 120 12.39 -4.06 -27.56
CA GLY A 120 11.59 -3.12 -28.36
C GLY A 120 11.76 -1.68 -27.85
N PHE A 121 11.60 -1.48 -26.56
CA PHE A 121 11.79 -0.18 -25.91
C PHE A 121 13.21 0.37 -26.10
N ALA A 122 14.22 -0.45 -25.87
CA ALA A 122 15.62 -0.05 -26.04
C ALA A 122 15.97 0.35 -27.48
N ARG A 123 15.22 -0.10 -28.50
CA ARG A 123 15.43 0.31 -29.90
C ARG A 123 15.04 1.76 -30.17
N LEU A 124 14.24 2.39 -29.32
CA LEU A 124 13.89 3.82 -29.41
C LEU A 124 15.10 4.71 -29.15
N PHE A 125 16.14 4.19 -28.50
CA PHE A 125 17.35 4.90 -28.16
C PHE A 125 18.50 4.60 -29.15
N PRO A 126 19.45 5.54 -29.36
CA PRO A 126 20.66 5.33 -30.12
C PRO A 126 21.44 4.10 -29.64
N ARG A 127 22.16 3.45 -30.53
CA ARG A 127 22.92 2.22 -30.17
C ARG A 127 23.94 2.43 -29.06
N SER A 128 24.53 3.63 -28.99
CA SER A 128 25.48 4.05 -27.93
C SER A 128 24.87 4.04 -26.54
N ASP A 129 23.57 4.37 -26.43
CA ASP A 129 22.92 4.67 -25.14
C ASP A 129 22.15 3.44 -24.60
N ARG A 130 21.93 2.42 -25.45
CA ARG A 130 21.20 1.19 -25.06
C ARG A 130 21.76 0.46 -23.84
N PRO A 131 23.09 0.36 -23.62
CA PRO A 131 23.63 -0.24 -22.40
C PRO A 131 23.21 0.50 -21.14
N ARG A 132 23.21 1.84 -21.18
CA ARG A 132 22.80 2.70 -20.06
C ARG A 132 21.31 2.59 -19.77
N VAL A 133 20.48 2.65 -20.81
CA VAL A 133 19.03 2.44 -20.68
C VAL A 133 18.73 1.09 -20.01
N ARG A 134 19.54 0.08 -20.32
CA ARG A 134 19.41 -1.23 -19.68
C ARG A 134 19.81 -1.18 -18.22
N GLU A 135 20.92 -0.53 -17.89
CA GLU A 135 21.39 -0.38 -16.51
C GLU A 135 20.39 0.42 -15.66
N ALA A 136 19.88 1.54 -16.17
CA ALA A 136 18.83 2.32 -15.52
C ALA A 136 17.56 1.49 -15.29
N ALA A 137 17.12 0.71 -16.28
CA ALA A 137 15.96 -0.17 -16.13
C ALA A 137 16.17 -1.28 -15.10
N GLU A 138 17.38 -1.85 -15.02
CA GLU A 138 17.74 -2.83 -14.00
C GLU A 138 17.73 -2.20 -12.59
N GLN A 139 18.29 -1.01 -12.43
CA GLN A 139 18.27 -0.25 -11.18
C GLN A 139 16.84 0.09 -10.74
N ILE A 140 16.00 0.58 -11.65
CA ILE A 140 14.57 0.84 -11.40
C ILE A 140 13.88 -0.44 -10.92
N SER A 141 14.08 -1.55 -11.64
CA SER A 141 13.47 -2.84 -11.28
C SER A 141 13.87 -3.30 -9.88
N VAL A 142 15.15 -3.17 -9.52
CA VAL A 142 15.65 -3.51 -8.19
C VAL A 142 15.04 -2.60 -7.13
N LYS A 143 15.08 -1.27 -7.32
CA LYS A 143 14.54 -0.31 -6.35
C LYS A 143 13.04 -0.50 -6.11
N VAL A 144 12.25 -0.64 -7.19
CA VAL A 144 10.79 -0.83 -7.10
C VAL A 144 10.42 -2.17 -6.47
N SER A 145 11.09 -3.25 -6.88
CA SER A 145 10.84 -4.59 -6.32
C SER A 145 11.18 -4.66 -4.85
N ALA A 146 12.27 -4.04 -4.45
CA ALA A 146 12.72 -3.98 -3.08
C ALA A 146 11.75 -3.18 -2.20
N TRP A 147 11.29 -2.02 -2.69
CA TRP A 147 10.28 -1.22 -2.00
C TRP A 147 8.98 -2.01 -1.84
N LEU A 148 8.46 -2.60 -2.93
CA LEU A 148 7.19 -3.33 -2.89
C LEU A 148 7.24 -4.51 -1.92
N SER A 149 8.32 -5.31 -1.97
CA SER A 149 8.50 -6.42 -1.04
C SER A 149 8.63 -5.96 0.41
N GLY A 150 9.37 -4.87 0.65
CA GLY A 150 9.48 -4.26 1.97
C GLY A 150 8.13 -3.77 2.50
N GLN A 151 7.36 -3.09 1.65
CA GLN A 151 6.05 -2.56 2.02
C GLN A 151 5.02 -3.65 2.29
N LEU A 152 4.99 -4.71 1.48
CA LEU A 152 4.14 -5.87 1.72
C LEU A 152 4.51 -6.61 3.02
N PHE A 153 5.81 -6.73 3.30
CA PHE A 153 6.28 -7.32 4.55
C PHE A 153 5.92 -6.47 5.77
N LEU A 154 6.11 -5.15 5.69
CA LEU A 154 5.70 -4.22 6.75
C LEU A 154 4.20 -4.29 6.99
N GLY A 155 3.40 -4.20 5.93
CA GLY A 155 1.94 -4.32 6.03
C GLY A 155 1.49 -5.63 6.67
N GLY A 156 2.17 -6.74 6.35
CA GLY A 156 1.93 -8.04 6.99
C GLY A 156 2.25 -8.03 8.49
N VAL A 157 3.42 -7.51 8.87
CA VAL A 157 3.84 -7.42 10.28
C VAL A 157 2.93 -6.50 11.08
N ILE A 158 2.61 -5.31 10.54
CA ILE A 158 1.74 -4.33 11.17
C ILE A 158 0.31 -4.87 11.31
N GLY A 159 -0.22 -5.49 10.25
CA GLY A 159 -1.54 -6.09 10.28
C GLY A 159 -1.66 -7.23 11.30
N VAL A 160 -0.70 -8.14 11.34
CA VAL A 160 -0.69 -9.25 12.32
C VAL A 160 -0.54 -8.71 13.74
N SER A 161 0.37 -7.77 13.97
CA SER A 161 0.55 -7.18 15.31
C SER A 161 -0.69 -6.41 15.75
N ALA A 162 -1.35 -5.66 14.85
CA ALA A 162 -2.61 -4.98 15.13
C ALA A 162 -3.73 -5.98 15.44
N ALA A 163 -3.85 -7.09 14.69
CA ALA A 163 -4.85 -8.12 14.97
C ALA A 163 -4.66 -8.71 16.37
N VAL A 164 -3.43 -9.08 16.73
CA VAL A 164 -3.10 -9.65 18.04
C VAL A 164 -3.31 -8.63 19.16
N GLY A 165 -2.84 -7.40 18.97
CA GLY A 165 -2.97 -6.34 19.99
C GLY A 165 -4.41 -5.94 20.24
N LEU A 166 -5.20 -5.72 19.19
CA LEU A 166 -6.61 -5.36 19.29
C LEU A 166 -7.46 -6.51 19.87
N TYR A 167 -7.15 -7.76 19.49
CA TYR A 167 -7.77 -8.94 20.09
C TYR A 167 -7.48 -9.04 21.60
N ALA A 168 -6.23 -8.90 22.00
CA ALA A 168 -5.81 -8.95 23.41
C ALA A 168 -6.43 -7.83 24.25
N LEU A 169 -6.67 -6.65 23.65
CA LEU A 169 -7.34 -5.52 24.28
C LEU A 169 -8.88 -5.63 24.28
N GLY A 170 -9.44 -6.73 23.72
CA GLY A 170 -10.88 -6.96 23.66
C GLY A 170 -11.62 -5.99 22.72
N VAL A 171 -10.95 -5.43 21.74
CA VAL A 171 -11.56 -4.49 20.78
C VAL A 171 -12.41 -5.26 19.77
N PRO A 172 -13.70 -4.94 19.61
CA PRO A 172 -14.54 -5.56 18.58
C PRO A 172 -14.03 -5.19 17.17
N TYR A 173 -14.38 -6.02 16.18
CA TYR A 173 -14.03 -5.81 14.77
C TYR A 173 -12.51 -5.76 14.51
N PHE A 174 -11.71 -6.37 15.38
CA PHE A 174 -10.25 -6.34 15.30
C PHE A 174 -9.68 -6.83 13.95
N TYR A 175 -10.35 -7.80 13.28
CA TYR A 175 -9.93 -8.25 11.95
C TYR A 175 -10.00 -7.15 10.90
N VAL A 176 -11.12 -6.40 10.88
CA VAL A 176 -11.32 -5.30 9.94
C VAL A 176 -10.32 -4.18 10.24
N LEU A 177 -10.17 -3.82 11.52
CA LEU A 177 -9.27 -2.77 11.94
C LEU A 177 -7.79 -3.11 11.66
N ALA A 178 -7.39 -4.36 11.88
CA ALA A 178 -6.07 -4.86 11.55
C ALA A 178 -5.82 -4.87 10.04
N LEU A 179 -6.82 -5.23 9.25
CA LEU A 179 -6.71 -5.17 7.79
C LEU A 179 -6.58 -3.72 7.29
N VAL A 180 -7.33 -2.78 7.88
CA VAL A 180 -7.19 -1.35 7.60
C VAL A 180 -5.78 -0.88 7.95
N ALA A 181 -5.20 -1.34 9.08
CA ALA A 181 -3.81 -1.05 9.44
C ALA A 181 -2.81 -1.62 8.42
N ALA A 182 -2.99 -2.89 8.01
CA ALA A 182 -2.14 -3.54 7.02
C ALA A 182 -2.14 -2.85 5.66
N PHE A 183 -3.33 -2.47 5.16
CA PHE A 183 -3.45 -1.73 3.90
C PHE A 183 -3.04 -0.26 4.04
N GLY A 184 -3.31 0.35 5.20
CA GLY A 184 -2.85 1.69 5.51
C GLY A 184 -1.34 1.82 5.34
N GLU A 185 -0.60 0.79 5.73
CA GLU A 185 0.86 0.71 5.61
C GLU A 185 1.36 0.90 4.17
N MET A 186 0.51 0.61 3.16
CA MET A 186 0.87 0.85 1.75
C MET A 186 1.11 2.33 1.41
N ILE A 187 0.64 3.25 2.24
CA ILE A 187 0.86 4.69 2.10
C ILE A 187 1.79 5.15 3.24
N PRO A 188 3.09 5.30 2.97
CA PRO A 188 4.05 5.65 4.02
C PRO A 188 3.67 6.91 4.80
N VAL A 189 3.93 6.93 6.11
CA VAL A 189 3.71 8.05 7.03
C VAL A 189 2.23 8.34 7.31
N VAL A 190 1.42 8.50 6.26
CA VAL A 190 0.00 8.90 6.38
C VAL A 190 -0.88 7.71 6.72
N GLY A 191 -0.63 6.57 6.11
CA GLY A 191 -1.42 5.36 6.26
C GLY A 191 -1.54 4.84 7.68
N PRO A 192 -0.42 4.62 8.40
CA PRO A 192 -0.45 4.18 9.80
C PRO A 192 -1.25 5.11 10.70
N VAL A 193 -1.11 6.43 10.52
CA VAL A 193 -1.86 7.42 11.31
C VAL A 193 -3.37 7.33 11.02
N LEU A 194 -3.75 7.33 9.73
CA LEU A 194 -5.16 7.25 9.34
C LEU A 194 -5.81 5.93 9.75
N SER A 195 -5.08 4.82 9.71
CA SER A 195 -5.59 3.50 10.09
C SER A 195 -5.73 3.33 11.61
N ALA A 196 -4.94 4.02 12.41
CA ALA A 196 -5.06 4.01 13.86
C ALA A 196 -6.34 4.73 14.35
N ILE A 197 -6.82 5.76 13.63
CA ILE A 197 -7.99 6.56 14.04
C ILE A 197 -9.23 5.69 14.28
N PRO A 198 -9.71 4.86 13.35
CA PRO A 198 -10.88 4.02 13.56
C PRO A 198 -10.66 2.99 14.68
N ALA A 199 -9.46 2.45 14.83
CA ALA A 199 -9.16 1.48 15.89
C ALA A 199 -9.23 2.12 17.28
N VAL A 200 -8.66 3.32 17.44
CA VAL A 200 -8.73 4.10 18.68
C VAL A 200 -10.17 4.52 18.97
N ALA A 201 -10.91 5.00 17.97
CA ALA A 201 -12.31 5.37 18.11
C ALA A 201 -13.17 4.19 18.60
N VAL A 202 -13.03 3.02 17.99
CA VAL A 202 -13.72 1.80 18.45
C VAL A 202 -13.28 1.40 19.85
N GLY A 203 -12.00 1.53 20.19
CA GLY A 203 -11.49 1.27 21.53
C GLY A 203 -12.17 2.14 22.60
N PHE A 204 -12.37 3.44 22.31
CA PHE A 204 -13.07 4.37 23.21
C PHE A 204 -14.55 4.05 23.38
N THR A 205 -15.20 3.39 22.42
CA THR A 205 -16.60 2.96 22.59
C THR A 205 -16.74 1.76 23.52
N VAL A 206 -15.67 0.95 23.68
CA VAL A 206 -15.65 -0.14 24.67
C VAL A 206 -15.48 0.42 26.08
N SER A 207 -14.45 1.20 26.30
CA SER A 207 -14.22 1.96 27.53
C SER A 207 -13.12 3.02 27.31
N PRO A 208 -13.09 4.09 28.14
CA PRO A 208 -12.00 5.07 28.09
C PRO A 208 -10.62 4.45 28.29
N GLN A 209 -10.52 3.44 29.16
CA GLN A 209 -9.27 2.71 29.40
C GLN A 209 -8.84 1.92 28.17
N THR A 210 -9.77 1.18 27.54
CA THR A 210 -9.49 0.42 26.30
C THR A 210 -9.04 1.37 25.19
N GLY A 211 -9.73 2.49 24.97
CA GLY A 211 -9.33 3.48 23.97
C GLY A 211 -7.92 4.03 24.20
N LEU A 212 -7.59 4.33 25.47
CA LEU A 212 -6.25 4.78 25.84
C LEU A 212 -5.18 3.70 25.59
N PHE A 213 -5.46 2.43 25.94
CA PHE A 213 -4.53 1.33 25.67
C PHE A 213 -4.34 1.09 24.17
N VAL A 214 -5.40 1.18 23.37
CA VAL A 214 -5.30 1.09 21.90
C VAL A 214 -4.44 2.22 21.34
N LEU A 215 -4.63 3.46 21.81
CA LEU A 215 -3.80 4.60 21.40
C LEU A 215 -2.32 4.36 21.76
N ILE A 216 -2.04 3.95 23.01
CA ILE A 216 -0.66 3.64 23.45
C ILE A 216 -0.08 2.51 22.60
N PHE A 217 -0.86 1.47 22.30
CA PHE A 217 -0.42 0.35 21.45
C PHE A 217 -0.03 0.83 20.06
N PHE A 218 -0.86 1.62 19.37
CA PHE A 218 -0.52 2.12 18.03
C PHE A 218 0.67 3.09 18.06
N LEU A 219 0.80 3.94 19.09
CA LEU A 219 1.97 4.79 19.27
C LEU A 219 3.25 3.95 19.47
N ALA A 220 3.19 2.91 20.30
CA ALA A 220 4.32 2.01 20.51
C ALA A 220 4.66 1.25 19.23
N GLN A 221 3.66 0.74 18.50
CA GLN A 221 3.82 0.07 17.21
C GLN A 221 4.51 1.01 16.21
N GLN A 222 4.09 2.28 16.12
CA GLN A 222 4.71 3.29 15.25
C GLN A 222 6.18 3.54 15.63
N GLN A 223 6.51 3.56 16.94
CA GLN A 223 7.91 3.72 17.37
C GLN A 223 8.76 2.51 16.98
N VAL A 224 8.23 1.29 17.15
CA VAL A 224 8.92 0.07 16.72
C VAL A 224 9.11 0.07 15.19
N GLU A 225 8.10 0.46 14.45
CA GLU A 225 8.17 0.58 12.99
C GLU A 225 9.26 1.56 12.57
N ASN A 226 9.20 2.81 13.04
CA ASN A 226 10.12 3.87 12.61
C ASN A 226 11.58 3.62 13.02
N HIS A 227 11.82 3.03 14.19
CA HIS A 227 13.17 2.86 14.71
C HIS A 227 13.80 1.50 14.41
N PHE A 228 12.99 0.46 14.18
CA PHE A 228 13.49 -0.90 13.99
C PHE A 228 13.10 -1.51 12.65
N LEU A 229 11.82 -1.47 12.27
CA LEU A 229 11.35 -2.17 11.07
C LEU A 229 11.77 -1.45 9.79
N VAL A 230 11.47 -0.17 9.68
CA VAL A 230 11.79 0.62 8.49
C VAL A 230 13.30 0.65 8.23
N PRO A 231 14.18 0.98 9.20
CA PRO A 231 15.63 0.93 8.96
C PRO A 231 16.13 -0.44 8.55
N LYS A 232 15.58 -1.51 9.14
CA LYS A 232 16.04 -2.88 8.87
C LYS A 232 15.55 -3.40 7.50
N ILE A 233 14.37 -3.00 7.08
CA ILE A 233 13.73 -3.50 5.87
C ILE A 233 14.04 -2.61 4.66
N MET A 234 14.01 -1.27 4.84
CA MET A 234 14.06 -0.30 3.75
C MET A 234 15.42 0.40 3.57
N SER A 235 16.34 0.36 4.57
CA SER A 235 17.49 1.24 4.66
C SER A 235 18.55 1.13 3.57
N ARG A 236 18.52 0.12 2.72
CA ARG A 236 19.55 -0.12 1.68
C ARG A 236 19.07 -0.01 0.24
N GLN A 237 17.77 0.19 -0.01
CA GLN A 237 17.25 -0.19 -1.32
C GLN A 237 16.52 0.91 -2.11
N VAL A 238 15.95 1.93 -1.47
CA VAL A 238 15.16 2.91 -2.20
C VAL A 238 15.91 4.23 -2.43
N GLY A 239 16.72 4.66 -1.47
CA GLY A 239 17.60 5.85 -1.61
C GLY A 239 16.86 7.18 -1.80
N VAL A 240 15.52 7.21 -1.60
CA VAL A 240 14.69 8.40 -1.79
C VAL A 240 14.63 9.19 -0.48
N SER A 241 14.83 10.51 -0.54
CA SER A 241 14.76 11.36 0.65
C SER A 241 13.33 11.46 1.20
N ALA A 242 13.18 11.67 2.52
CA ALA A 242 11.87 11.86 3.13
C ALA A 242 11.07 13.03 2.51
N VAL A 243 11.74 14.10 2.13
CA VAL A 243 11.13 15.24 1.44
C VAL A 243 10.56 14.82 0.08
N THR A 244 11.33 14.05 -0.70
CA THR A 244 10.88 13.53 -2.00
C THR A 244 9.66 12.63 -1.84
N VAL A 245 9.63 11.79 -0.80
CA VAL A 245 8.47 10.92 -0.49
C VAL A 245 7.23 11.78 -0.20
N ILE A 246 7.35 12.81 0.63
CA ILE A 246 6.22 13.70 0.97
C ILE A 246 5.71 14.43 -0.28
N ILE A 247 6.61 14.98 -1.10
CA ILE A 247 6.22 15.66 -2.34
C ILE A 247 5.53 14.68 -3.30
N ALA A 248 6.09 13.48 -3.46
CA ALA A 248 5.51 12.46 -4.32
C ALA A 248 4.12 12.01 -3.83
N LEU A 249 3.93 11.89 -2.49
CA LEU A 249 2.62 11.59 -1.89
C LEU A 249 1.60 12.70 -2.16
N LEU A 250 1.99 13.96 -2.04
CA LEU A 250 1.10 15.10 -2.33
C LEU A 250 0.70 15.13 -3.81
N ILE A 251 1.67 14.97 -4.72
CA ILE A 251 1.41 14.96 -6.17
C ILE A 251 0.60 13.72 -6.54
N GLY A 252 1.03 12.52 -6.14
CA GLY A 252 0.34 11.27 -6.46
C GLY A 252 -1.08 11.26 -5.90
N GLY A 253 -1.25 11.67 -4.64
CA GLY A 253 -2.54 11.76 -3.99
C GLY A 253 -3.50 12.75 -4.67
N SER A 254 -3.00 13.89 -5.14
CA SER A 254 -3.81 14.87 -5.87
C SER A 254 -4.23 14.40 -7.27
N LEU A 255 -3.38 13.62 -7.96
CA LEU A 255 -3.64 13.16 -9.33
C LEU A 255 -4.55 11.93 -9.39
N LEU A 256 -4.30 10.93 -8.55
CA LEU A 256 -4.95 9.61 -8.61
C LEU A 256 -5.55 9.16 -7.25
N GLY A 257 -5.67 10.08 -6.28
CA GLY A 257 -6.19 9.75 -4.96
C GLY A 257 -5.34 8.68 -4.24
N ILE A 258 -6.01 7.72 -3.62
CA ILE A 258 -5.36 6.65 -2.84
C ILE A 258 -4.37 5.84 -3.70
N LEU A 259 -4.73 5.51 -4.94
CA LEU A 259 -3.84 4.78 -5.86
C LEU A 259 -2.57 5.58 -6.17
N GLY A 260 -2.69 6.90 -6.36
CA GLY A 260 -1.54 7.76 -6.57
C GLY A 260 -0.65 7.87 -5.33
N ALA A 261 -1.22 7.89 -4.14
CA ALA A 261 -0.47 7.86 -2.90
C ALA A 261 0.32 6.55 -2.72
N ILE A 262 -0.29 5.40 -3.04
CA ILE A 262 0.38 4.09 -3.02
C ILE A 262 1.55 4.06 -4.01
N LEU A 263 1.35 4.59 -5.21
CA LEU A 263 2.36 4.58 -6.28
C LEU A 263 3.39 5.71 -6.16
N ALA A 264 3.25 6.60 -5.19
CA ALA A 264 4.10 7.80 -5.05
C ALA A 264 5.59 7.45 -4.89
N VAL A 265 5.91 6.54 -3.97
CA VAL A 265 7.30 6.16 -3.69
C VAL A 265 7.97 5.45 -4.86
N PRO A 266 7.37 4.41 -5.48
CA PRO A 266 7.96 3.79 -6.66
C PRO A 266 8.10 4.77 -7.82
N SER A 267 7.14 5.67 -8.02
CA SER A 267 7.25 6.71 -9.05
C SER A 267 8.40 7.68 -8.79
N ALA A 268 8.58 8.10 -7.53
CA ALA A 268 9.71 8.93 -7.14
C ALA A 268 11.05 8.24 -7.33
N ALA A 269 11.14 6.94 -7.00
CA ALA A 269 12.36 6.15 -7.20
C ALA A 269 12.71 6.00 -8.70
N ILE A 270 11.70 5.80 -9.55
CA ILE A 270 11.89 5.78 -11.02
C ILE A 270 12.40 7.13 -11.50
N LEU A 271 11.73 8.21 -11.11
CA LEU A 271 12.10 9.56 -11.53
C LEU A 271 13.52 9.92 -11.08
N GLN A 272 13.89 9.54 -9.86
CA GLN A 272 15.25 9.77 -9.35
C GLN A 272 16.31 9.09 -10.23
N VAL A 273 16.13 7.81 -10.58
CA VAL A 273 17.09 7.09 -11.44
C VAL A 273 17.18 7.75 -12.82
N VAL A 274 16.04 8.17 -13.40
CA VAL A 274 16.03 8.85 -14.69
C VAL A 274 16.77 10.21 -14.62
N ILE A 275 16.56 10.98 -13.56
CA ILE A 275 17.24 12.27 -13.38
C ILE A 275 18.74 12.06 -13.16
N GLU A 276 19.15 11.10 -12.33
CA GLU A 276 20.55 10.76 -12.09
C GLU A 276 21.25 10.40 -13.41
N GLU A 277 20.64 9.56 -14.26
CA GLU A 277 21.19 9.17 -15.56
C GLU A 277 21.33 10.36 -16.53
N LEU A 278 20.35 11.27 -16.54
CA LEU A 278 20.40 12.48 -17.38
C LEU A 278 21.49 13.47 -16.94
N LEU A 279 21.71 13.61 -15.63
CA LEU A 279 22.75 14.46 -15.08
C LEU A 279 24.15 13.90 -15.38
N ASP A 280 24.33 12.58 -15.18
CA ASP A 280 25.58 11.88 -15.52
C ASP A 280 25.92 11.99 -16.99
N GLU A 281 24.94 11.97 -17.89
CA GLU A 281 25.15 12.16 -19.31
C GLU A 281 25.64 13.58 -19.64
N ARG A 282 25.02 14.58 -19.01
CA ARG A 282 25.42 15.99 -19.16
C ARG A 282 26.87 16.22 -18.72
N ASP A 283 27.24 15.72 -17.55
CA ASP A 283 28.58 15.86 -17.00
C ASP A 283 29.64 15.22 -17.91
N ARG A 284 29.35 14.04 -18.48
CA ARG A 284 30.23 13.37 -19.46
C ARG A 284 30.38 14.14 -20.78
N LEU A 285 29.33 14.79 -21.25
CA LEU A 285 29.38 15.63 -22.45
C LEU A 285 30.23 16.89 -22.20
N GLU A 286 30.11 17.52 -21.03
CA GLU A 286 30.93 18.66 -20.63
C GLU A 286 32.42 18.29 -20.51
N GLU A 287 32.74 17.12 -19.91
CA GLU A 287 34.10 16.61 -19.84
C GLU A 287 34.70 16.33 -21.24
N ARG A 288 33.92 15.73 -22.16
CA ARG A 288 34.39 15.51 -23.54
C ARG A 288 34.64 16.80 -24.27
N ALA A 289 33.78 17.80 -24.11
CA ALA A 289 33.95 19.14 -24.72
C ALA A 289 35.16 19.88 -24.15
N SER A 290 35.48 19.70 -22.88
CA SER A 290 36.66 20.30 -22.23
C SER A 290 37.97 19.66 -22.67
N ARG A 291 37.98 18.35 -22.97
CA ARG A 291 39.17 17.61 -23.46
C ARG A 291 39.42 17.83 -24.96
N ALA A 292 38.45 18.35 -25.69
CA ALA A 292 38.58 18.65 -27.13
C ALA A 292 39.06 20.07 -27.42
N LYS A 293 39.15 20.93 -26.40
CA LYS A 293 39.77 22.27 -26.44
C LYS A 293 41.21 22.20 -25.96
#